data_366cab65c421907c1f9fb642be5568be
#
_entry.id   366cab65c421907c1f9fb642be5568be
#
_cell.length_a   1.000
_cell.length_b   1.000
_cell.length_c   1.000
_cell.angle_alpha   90.00
_cell.angle_beta   90.00
_cell.angle_gamma   90.00
#
_symmetry.space_group_name_H-M   'P 1'
#
loop_
_entity.id
_entity.type
_entity.pdbx_description
1 polymer ?
#
loop_
_entity_poly.entity_id
_entity_poly.type
_entity_poly.pdbx_seq_one_letter_code
_entity_poly.pdbx_strand_id
1 'polypeptide(L)' 'MEKLNITFCSYPDFGGNAKALYEYMKKRYKDQMNLVWIVYNDESVMNLKQIGVTAILIGSDEFKEYIPKTNVFF' A
#
# COMPACT_ATOMS: atom_id res chain seq x y z
N MET A 1 1.60 18.99 -9.66
CA MET A 1 2.11 18.72 -8.30
C MET A 1 2.23 17.22 -8.07
N GLU A 2 3.39 16.77 -7.60
CA GLU A 2 3.60 15.35 -7.35
C GLU A 2 2.78 14.88 -6.16
N LYS A 3 2.25 13.65 -6.28
CA LYS A 3 1.54 13.04 -5.17
C LYS A 3 2.53 12.46 -4.16
N LEU A 4 2.15 12.47 -2.89
CA LEU A 4 2.91 11.79 -1.86
C LEU A 4 2.75 10.28 -1.99
N ASN A 5 3.84 9.55 -1.83
CA ASN A 5 3.82 8.08 -1.83
C ASN A 5 3.72 7.58 -0.40
N ILE A 6 2.59 7.00 -0.05
CA ILE A 6 2.30 6.50 1.29
C ILE A 6 2.28 4.98 1.26
N THR A 7 3.06 4.36 2.11
CA THR A 7 3.20 2.90 2.16
C THR A 7 2.66 2.34 3.45
N PHE A 8 1.84 1.31 3.34
CA PHE A 8 1.25 0.61 4.49
C PHE A 8 1.79 -0.80 4.58
N CYS A 9 2.01 -1.27 5.80
CA CYS A 9 2.42 -2.65 6.05
C CYS A 9 1.77 -3.11 7.35
N SER A 10 1.17 -4.30 7.36
CA SER A 10 0.56 -4.85 8.55
C SER A 10 0.63 -6.37 8.54
N TYR A 11 0.46 -6.97 9.69
CA TYR A 11 0.37 -8.42 9.84
C TYR A 11 -0.84 -8.75 10.71
N PRO A 12 -1.79 -9.55 10.22
CA PRO A 12 -1.85 -10.11 8.87
C PRO A 12 -2.03 -9.05 7.79
N ASP A 13 -1.74 -9.43 6.54
CA ASP A 13 -1.79 -8.49 5.42
C ASP A 13 -3.16 -7.83 5.29
N PHE A 14 -3.12 -6.52 5.11
CA PHE A 14 -4.33 -5.71 4.91
C PHE A 14 -5.32 -5.85 6.05
N GLY A 15 -4.85 -5.70 7.30
CA GLY A 15 -5.72 -5.83 8.46
C GLY A 15 -5.48 -4.78 9.53
N GLY A 16 -6.32 -4.82 10.55
CA GLY A 16 -6.18 -4.04 11.75
C GLY A 16 -6.31 -2.54 11.55
N ASN A 17 -5.56 -1.81 12.38
CA ASN A 17 -5.60 -0.35 12.38
C ASN A 17 -5.05 0.25 11.08
N ALA A 18 -4.08 -0.44 10.46
CA ALA A 18 -3.51 0.04 9.19
C ALA A 18 -4.55 0.03 8.08
N LYS A 19 -5.42 -0.99 8.04
CA LYS A 19 -6.50 -1.05 7.06
C LYS A 19 -7.48 0.10 7.26
N ALA A 20 -7.87 0.37 8.49
CA ALA A 20 -8.79 1.46 8.81
C ALA A 20 -8.21 2.81 8.39
N LEU A 21 -6.94 3.04 8.68
CA LEU A 21 -6.25 4.26 8.27
C LEU A 21 -6.17 4.38 6.75
N TYR A 22 -5.86 3.27 6.07
CA TYR A 22 -5.80 3.25 4.61
C TYR A 22 -7.13 3.65 3.99
N GLU A 23 -8.21 3.07 4.47
CA GLU A 23 -9.54 3.36 3.94
C GLU A 23 -9.95 4.81 4.16
N TYR A 24 -9.62 5.35 5.33
CA TYR A 24 -9.86 6.75 5.62
C TYR A 24 -9.08 7.67 4.67
N MET A 25 -7.80 7.40 4.48
CA MET A 25 -6.94 8.21 3.62
C MET A 25 -7.35 8.10 2.16
N LYS A 26 -7.72 6.89 1.72
CA LYS A 26 -8.18 6.68 0.34
C LYS A 26 -9.42 7.49 0.05
N LYS A 27 -10.36 7.52 0.98
CA LYS A 27 -11.60 8.26 0.82
C LYS A 27 -11.37 9.77 0.79
N ARG A 28 -10.48 10.25 1.64
CA ARG A 28 -10.29 11.68 1.85
C ARG A 28 -9.23 12.30 0.95
N TYR A 29 -8.17 11.56 0.62
CA TYR A 29 -6.99 12.11 -0.06
C TYR A 29 -6.61 11.36 -1.33
N LYS A 30 -7.50 10.59 -1.93
CA LYS A 30 -7.15 9.72 -3.06
C LYS A 30 -6.50 10.44 -4.24
N ASP A 31 -6.83 11.70 -4.46
CA ASP A 31 -6.30 12.47 -5.57
C ASP A 31 -4.97 13.16 -5.24
N GLN A 32 -4.55 13.10 -3.98
CA GLN A 32 -3.36 13.78 -3.48
C GLN A 32 -2.25 12.81 -3.07
N MET A 33 -2.55 11.52 -2.98
CA MET A 33 -1.63 10.52 -2.46
C MET A 33 -1.67 9.24 -3.27
N ASN A 34 -0.52 8.61 -3.42
CA ASN A 34 -0.41 7.25 -3.94
C ASN A 34 -0.35 6.32 -2.74
N LEU A 35 -1.37 5.48 -2.57
CA LEU A 35 -1.47 4.57 -1.43
C LEU A 35 -1.11 3.16 -1.87
N VAL A 36 -0.10 2.58 -1.25
CA VAL A 36 0.44 1.28 -1.63
C VAL A 36 0.56 0.39 -0.40
N TRP A 37 0.21 -0.89 -0.54
CA TRP A 37 0.36 -1.89 0.50
C TRP A 37 1.52 -2.82 0.20
N ILE A 38 2.35 -3.08 1.20
CA ILE A 38 3.39 -4.10 1.13
C ILE A 38 2.83 -5.35 1.79
N VAL A 39 2.84 -6.46 1.07
CA VAL A 39 2.29 -7.73 1.53
C VAL A 39 3.34 -8.83 1.49
N TYR A 40 3.08 -9.93 2.19
CA TYR A 40 4.06 -10.97 2.44
C TYR A 40 3.92 -12.19 1.54
N ASN A 41 2.85 -12.28 0.74
CA ASN A 41 2.66 -13.43 -0.16
C ASN A 41 1.88 -13.04 -1.41
N ASP A 42 2.02 -13.88 -2.44
CA ASP A 42 1.40 -13.61 -3.75
C ASP A 42 -0.13 -13.63 -3.69
N GLU A 43 -0.70 -14.44 -2.84
CA GLU A 43 -2.15 -14.52 -2.71
C GLU A 43 -2.71 -13.18 -2.24
N SER A 44 -2.05 -12.53 -1.29
CA SER A 44 -2.47 -11.21 -0.83
C SER A 44 -2.39 -10.17 -1.95
N VAL A 45 -1.35 -10.23 -2.79
CA VAL A 45 -1.24 -9.32 -3.94
C VAL A 45 -2.46 -9.47 -4.84
N MET A 46 -2.82 -10.71 -5.20
CA MET A 46 -3.95 -10.96 -6.06
C MET A 46 -5.27 -10.52 -5.44
N ASN A 47 -5.46 -10.84 -4.17
CA ASN A 47 -6.70 -10.49 -3.48
C ASN A 47 -6.90 -8.98 -3.40
N LEU A 48 -5.85 -8.23 -3.11
CA LEU A 48 -5.94 -6.78 -3.02
C LEU A 48 -6.15 -6.14 -4.38
N LYS A 49 -5.53 -6.67 -5.42
CA LYS A 49 -5.75 -6.16 -6.77
C LYS A 49 -7.20 -6.32 -7.21
N GLN A 50 -7.86 -7.40 -6.81
CA GLN A 50 -9.26 -7.64 -7.16
C GLN A 50 -10.20 -6.59 -6.56
N ILE A 51 -9.84 -6.00 -5.44
CA ILE A 51 -10.64 -4.96 -4.80
C ILE A 51 -10.13 -3.55 -5.07
N GLY A 52 -9.22 -3.42 -6.04
CA GLY A 52 -8.74 -2.12 -6.47
C GLY A 52 -7.63 -1.52 -5.60
N VAL A 53 -6.98 -2.33 -4.77
CA VAL A 53 -5.89 -1.87 -3.90
C VAL A 53 -4.55 -2.16 -4.58
N THR A 54 -3.66 -1.16 -4.60
CA THR A 54 -2.30 -1.34 -5.10
C THR A 54 -1.48 -2.08 -4.05
N ALA A 55 -0.97 -3.26 -4.41
CA ALA A 55 -0.20 -4.09 -3.50
C ALA A 55 1.09 -4.54 -4.15
N ILE A 56 2.16 -4.59 -3.36
CA ILE A 56 3.50 -4.98 -3.81
C ILE A 56 4.02 -6.07 -2.87
N LEU A 57 4.54 -7.16 -3.44
CA LEU A 57 5.12 -8.25 -2.66
C LEU A 57 6.47 -7.83 -2.07
N ILE A 58 6.65 -8.04 -0.77
CA ILE A 58 7.91 -7.71 -0.10
C ILE A 58 9.07 -8.51 -0.71
N GLY A 59 10.19 -7.82 -0.93
CA GLY A 59 11.37 -8.46 -1.52
C GLY A 59 11.35 -8.65 -3.02
N SER A 60 10.25 -8.29 -3.69
CA SER A 60 10.20 -8.35 -5.16
C SER A 60 11.01 -7.21 -5.78
N ASP A 61 11.26 -7.31 -7.10
CA ASP A 61 11.95 -6.22 -7.80
C ASP A 61 11.13 -4.92 -7.75
N GLU A 62 9.83 -5.04 -7.88
CA GLU A 62 8.93 -3.89 -7.76
C GLU A 62 9.03 -3.23 -6.39
N PHE A 63 9.14 -4.04 -5.33
CA PHE A 63 9.34 -3.54 -3.98
C PHE A 63 10.64 -2.75 -3.86
N LYS A 64 11.72 -3.27 -4.42
CA LYS A 64 13.04 -2.62 -4.37
C LYS A 64 13.04 -1.29 -5.12
N GLU A 65 12.31 -1.21 -6.21
CA GLU A 65 12.19 0.03 -6.97
C GLU A 65 11.31 1.06 -6.28
N TYR A 66 10.26 0.61 -5.59
CA TYR A 66 9.27 1.49 -4.99
C TYR A 66 9.71 2.07 -3.64
N ILE A 67 10.35 1.27 -2.80
CA ILE A 67 10.65 1.67 -1.41
C ILE A 67 11.42 2.99 -1.32
N PRO A 68 12.44 3.25 -2.16
CA PRO A 68 13.15 4.54 -2.10
C PRO A 68 12.27 5.75 -2.42
N LYS A 69 11.14 5.52 -3.07
CA LYS A 69 10.21 6.59 -3.47
C LYS A 69 9.16 6.90 -2.43
N THR A 70 9.07 6.08 -1.37
CA THR A 70 8.09 6.28 -0.31
C THR A 70 8.40 7.53 0.50
N ASN A 71 7.37 8.36 0.73
CA ASN A 71 7.49 9.57 1.53
C ASN A 71 7.11 9.31 2.99
N VAL A 72 6.08 8.49 3.22
CA VAL A 72 5.60 8.15 4.55
C VAL A 72 5.35 6.64 4.62
N PHE A 73 5.77 6.03 5.70
CA PHE A 73 5.62 4.59 5.92
C PHE A 73 4.84 4.35 7.22
N PHE A 74 3.76 3.56 7.11
CA PHE A 74 2.96 3.20 8.29
C PHE A 74 3.10 1.72 8.65
#